data_7b49932d0d97b823dcbe072caeefa8c0
#
_entry.id   7b49932d0d97b823dcbe072caeefa8c0
#
_cell.length_a   1.000
_cell.length_b   1.000
_cell.length_c   1.000
_cell.angle_alpha   90.00
_cell.angle_beta   90.00
_cell.angle_gamma   90.00
#
_symmetry.space_group_name_H-M   'P 1'
#
loop_
_entity.id
_entity.type
_entity.pdbx_description
1 polymer ?
#
loop_
_entity_poly.entity_id
_entity_poly.type
_entity_poly.pdbx_seq_one_letter_code
_entity_poly.pdbx_strand_id
1 'polypeptide(L)'
;MGFRMVLATSASVTALGLTGALLPTAPSASAATAPTVSDVRFGSFNLSSVSFDNAAAGDHRPWLKRRPVVVSQILGQKLDVLGVQEANQSKIYARSVNLGINQYTDLRNALNVAGGHYALTNEHAYNCVKPASTYKCVYRNQGASQDNRILYNTATVTMLSQGSVKYRTQTAGKNARYFEWAKFKVKATGKRFFFSNTHLDPYSAATRRGEWDEVIANTNRLHGSLPVISVGDYNTSKFAGYAARYLPKMKRAGYGDVLNQQYAQTVVKTPRAERVTRGWINSYNAFRRDVRHYSYASARHKVGNGIDWIFATNSLRVKEWSVVTNVDLTTLRVQGVLPSDHNLVRATLVL
;
A
#
# COMPACT_ATOMS: atom_id res chain seq x y z
N MET A 1 80.64 1.51 14.28
CA MET A 1 81.04 2.88 14.64
C MET A 1 79.74 3.62 14.97
N GLY A 2 79.46 4.10 16.15
CA GLY A 2 80.15 4.40 17.33
C GLY A 2 79.15 4.60 18.45
N PHE A 3 79.60 4.14 19.61
CA PHE A 3 79.05 4.26 20.96
C PHE A 3 78.76 5.70 21.41
N ARG A 4 77.77 5.88 22.31
CA ARG A 4 77.88 6.55 23.65
C ARG A 4 76.44 6.62 24.24
N MET A 5 76.13 5.99 25.23
CA MET A 5 76.26 5.88 26.66
C MET A 5 76.25 7.17 27.51
N VAL A 6 75.46 7.07 28.64
CA VAL A 6 75.58 7.82 29.91
C VAL A 6 74.55 8.98 29.98
N LEU A 7 73.79 9.18 31.06
CA LEU A 7 73.87 8.98 32.51
C LEU A 7 72.52 9.01 33.18
N ALA A 8 72.37 8.33 34.28
CA ALA A 8 71.28 8.39 35.23
C ALA A 8 71.45 9.57 36.20
N THR A 9 70.35 10.24 36.55
CA THR A 9 70.34 11.02 37.81
C THR A 9 69.04 10.73 38.53
N SER A 10 69.18 10.29 39.74
CA SER A 10 68.17 10.11 40.78
C SER A 10 67.63 11.43 41.27
N ALA A 11 66.34 11.58 41.46
CA ALA A 11 65.79 12.66 42.26
C ALA A 11 64.58 12.16 43.04
N SER A 12 64.50 12.64 44.23
CA SER A 12 63.77 12.25 45.42
C SER A 12 62.26 12.28 45.36
N VAL A 13 61.65 11.34 46.07
CA VAL A 13 60.21 11.26 46.33
C VAL A 13 59.82 12.30 47.37
N THR A 14 58.87 13.16 47.02
CA THR A 14 58.11 13.98 47.95
C THR A 14 56.67 13.55 47.89
N ALA A 15 56.16 12.97 48.96
CA ALA A 15 54.75 12.59 49.13
C ALA A 15 53.88 13.87 49.34
N LEU A 16 52.97 14.15 48.41
CA LEU A 16 51.89 15.09 48.61
C LEU A 16 50.55 14.33 48.75
N GLY A 17 49.85 14.67 49.80
CA GLY A 17 48.57 14.05 50.15
C GLY A 17 47.52 14.23 49.09
N LEU A 18 46.81 13.16 48.78
CA LEU A 18 45.59 13.17 47.94
C LEU A 18 44.40 13.65 48.78
N THR A 19 43.95 14.84 48.54
CA THR A 19 42.57 15.25 48.87
C THR A 19 41.67 14.73 47.75
N GLY A 20 40.80 13.75 48.08
CA GLY A 20 39.85 13.16 47.15
C GLY A 20 38.80 14.20 46.72
N ALA A 21 38.93 14.69 45.48
CA ALA A 21 37.82 15.42 44.82
C ALA A 21 36.81 14.41 44.32
N LEU A 22 35.62 14.40 44.86
CA LEU A 22 34.44 13.72 44.33
C LEU A 22 34.12 14.31 42.95
N LEU A 23 34.37 13.56 41.89
CA LEU A 23 33.87 13.92 40.54
C LEU A 23 32.32 13.87 40.53
N PRO A 24 31.65 14.88 40.02
CA PRO A 24 30.21 14.80 39.85
C PRO A 24 29.84 13.70 38.88
N THR A 25 29.04 12.74 39.33
CA THR A 25 28.44 11.72 38.48
C THR A 25 27.60 12.44 37.42
N ALA A 26 27.97 12.29 36.14
CA ALA A 26 27.16 12.76 35.02
C ALA A 26 25.75 12.16 35.13
N PRO A 27 24.69 12.95 34.90
CA PRO A 27 23.33 12.42 34.91
C PRO A 27 23.21 11.35 33.82
N SER A 28 22.77 10.17 34.19
CA SER A 28 22.46 9.08 33.24
C SER A 28 21.49 9.64 32.18
N ALA A 29 21.92 9.62 30.91
CA ALA A 29 21.05 9.99 29.81
C ALA A 29 19.81 9.10 29.90
N SER A 30 18.66 9.70 30.16
CA SER A 30 17.38 9.02 30.12
C SER A 30 17.24 8.42 28.72
N ALA A 31 17.14 7.11 28.63
CA ALA A 31 16.88 6.43 27.38
C ALA A 31 15.60 7.02 26.79
N ALA A 32 15.71 7.69 25.65
CA ALA A 32 14.57 8.23 24.94
C ALA A 32 13.58 7.09 24.69
N THR A 33 12.44 7.14 25.33
CA THR A 33 11.35 6.18 25.12
C THR A 33 11.00 6.19 23.63
N ALA A 34 11.14 5.06 22.96
CA ALA A 34 10.77 4.91 21.55
C ALA A 34 9.33 5.42 21.35
N PRO A 35 9.03 6.10 20.24
CA PRO A 35 7.71 6.63 20.00
C PRO A 35 6.67 5.52 20.08
N THR A 36 5.68 5.66 20.94
CA THR A 36 4.64 4.67 21.19
C THR A 36 3.58 4.63 20.07
N VAL A 37 3.62 5.61 19.18
CA VAL A 37 2.64 5.83 18.10
C VAL A 37 3.39 6.07 16.80
N SER A 38 2.94 5.46 15.72
CA SER A 38 3.53 5.60 14.39
C SER A 38 2.49 5.93 13.35
N ASP A 39 2.77 6.94 12.56
CA ASP A 39 2.04 7.23 11.33
C ASP A 39 2.49 6.24 10.25
N VAL A 40 1.56 5.41 9.81
CA VAL A 40 1.80 4.44 8.71
C VAL A 40 0.94 4.82 7.51
N ARG A 41 1.55 4.83 6.33
CA ARG A 41 0.94 5.24 5.07
C ARG A 41 0.61 4.03 4.22
N PHE A 42 -0.66 3.88 3.91
CA PHE A 42 -1.18 2.77 3.13
C PHE A 42 -1.74 3.26 1.80
N GLY A 43 -1.64 2.42 0.77
CA GLY A 43 -2.20 2.72 -0.54
C GLY A 43 -2.96 1.55 -1.16
N SER A 44 -3.87 1.88 -2.09
CA SER A 44 -4.49 0.96 -3.04
C SER A 44 -4.34 1.53 -4.43
N PHE A 45 -3.83 0.74 -5.37
CA PHE A 45 -3.59 1.22 -6.72
C PHE A 45 -3.77 0.12 -7.77
N ASN A 46 -4.87 0.15 -8.50
CA ASN A 46 -5.01 -0.63 -9.71
C ASN A 46 -4.09 -0.02 -10.80
N LEU A 47 -3.17 -0.82 -11.33
CA LEU A 47 -2.09 -0.35 -12.23
C LEU A 47 -2.49 -0.35 -13.70
N SER A 48 -3.66 -0.85 -14.04
CA SER A 48 -4.04 -1.19 -15.42
C SER A 48 -3.03 -2.14 -16.08
N SER A 49 -3.48 -3.34 -16.34
CA SER A 49 -2.62 -4.44 -16.81
C SER A 49 -1.93 -4.11 -18.13
N VAL A 50 -0.66 -4.50 -18.26
CA VAL A 50 0.08 -4.45 -19.54
C VAL A 50 -0.60 -5.21 -20.67
N SER A 51 -1.51 -6.13 -20.37
CA SER A 51 -2.30 -6.83 -21.41
C SER A 51 -3.20 -5.89 -22.19
N PHE A 52 -3.51 -4.71 -21.63
CA PHE A 52 -4.30 -3.67 -22.27
C PHE A 52 -3.47 -2.62 -23.00
N ASP A 53 -2.15 -2.71 -23.00
CA ASP A 53 -1.25 -1.69 -23.58
C ASP A 53 -1.49 -1.40 -25.08
N ASN A 54 -2.16 -2.30 -25.79
CA ASN A 54 -2.58 -2.11 -27.19
C ASN A 54 -4.01 -1.56 -27.32
N ALA A 55 -4.73 -1.38 -26.24
CA ALA A 55 -6.09 -0.86 -26.28
C ALA A 55 -6.06 0.66 -26.50
N ALA A 56 -6.73 1.12 -27.56
CA ALA A 56 -6.94 2.54 -27.80
C ALA A 56 -8.11 3.02 -26.93
N ALA A 57 -7.83 3.48 -25.72
CA ALA A 57 -8.84 4.03 -24.82
C ALA A 57 -8.37 5.37 -24.25
N GLY A 58 -9.04 6.44 -24.60
CA GLY A 58 -8.76 7.77 -24.06
C GLY A 58 -7.29 8.19 -24.23
N ASP A 59 -6.70 8.64 -23.14
CA ASP A 59 -5.29 9.03 -23.06
C ASP A 59 -4.38 7.88 -22.58
N HIS A 60 -4.78 6.65 -22.80
CA HIS A 60 -3.99 5.47 -22.46
C HIS A 60 -2.60 5.52 -23.09
N ARG A 61 -1.60 5.16 -22.31
CA ARG A 61 -0.21 4.96 -22.77
C ARG A 61 0.29 3.61 -22.30
N PRO A 62 1.16 2.93 -23.08
CA PRO A 62 1.77 1.67 -22.67
C PRO A 62 2.46 1.79 -21.31
N TRP A 63 2.55 0.68 -20.58
CA TRP A 63 3.12 0.61 -19.23
C TRP A 63 4.46 1.32 -19.09
N LEU A 64 5.40 1.11 -20.01
CA LEU A 64 6.72 1.73 -19.94
C LEU A 64 6.69 3.27 -20.00
N LYS A 65 5.63 3.87 -20.56
CA LYS A 65 5.40 5.33 -20.53
C LYS A 65 4.69 5.77 -19.25
N ARG A 66 3.86 4.90 -18.66
CA ARG A 66 3.10 5.19 -17.42
C ARG A 66 3.96 4.93 -16.16
N ARG A 67 4.84 3.92 -16.19
CA ARG A 67 5.68 3.49 -15.06
C ARG A 67 6.40 4.63 -14.33
N PRO A 68 7.08 5.58 -14.99
CA PRO A 68 7.77 6.67 -14.30
C PRO A 68 6.81 7.50 -13.43
N VAL A 69 5.58 7.74 -13.89
CA VAL A 69 4.57 8.48 -13.13
C VAL A 69 4.04 7.66 -11.96
N VAL A 70 3.80 6.36 -12.16
CA VAL A 70 3.43 5.42 -11.08
C VAL A 70 4.50 5.43 -9.98
N VAL A 71 5.77 5.29 -10.35
CA VAL A 71 6.92 5.32 -9.43
C VAL A 71 6.98 6.64 -8.66
N SER A 72 6.88 7.77 -9.37
CA SER A 72 6.90 9.10 -8.76
C SER A 72 5.75 9.29 -7.76
N GLN A 73 4.55 8.82 -8.08
CA GLN A 73 3.41 8.90 -7.17
C GLN A 73 3.65 8.06 -5.90
N ILE A 74 4.07 6.80 -6.04
CA ILE A 74 4.29 5.91 -4.90
C ILE A 74 5.37 6.47 -3.98
N LEU A 75 6.52 6.88 -4.52
CA LEU A 75 7.63 7.45 -3.74
C LEU A 75 7.24 8.80 -3.12
N GLY A 76 6.58 9.66 -3.88
CA GLY A 76 6.13 10.98 -3.40
C GLY A 76 5.13 10.88 -2.24
N GLN A 77 4.35 9.81 -2.16
CA GLN A 77 3.45 9.55 -1.03
C GLN A 77 4.12 8.82 0.14
N LYS A 78 5.39 8.39 0.00
CA LYS A 78 6.16 7.69 1.04
C LYS A 78 5.38 6.52 1.64
N LEU A 79 4.76 5.68 0.78
CA LEU A 79 3.90 4.59 1.23
C LEU A 79 4.72 3.52 1.96
N ASP A 80 4.22 3.08 3.10
CA ASP A 80 4.83 1.98 3.87
C ASP A 80 4.35 0.62 3.36
N VAL A 81 3.06 0.51 3.02
CA VAL A 81 2.48 -0.69 2.40
C VAL A 81 1.45 -0.30 1.35
N LEU A 82 1.49 -0.97 0.21
CA LEU A 82 0.65 -0.71 -0.95
C LEU A 82 0.08 -2.02 -1.49
N GLY A 83 -1.25 -2.11 -1.60
CA GLY A 83 -1.91 -3.13 -2.42
C GLY A 83 -2.01 -2.66 -3.86
N VAL A 84 -1.53 -3.46 -4.81
CA VAL A 84 -1.70 -3.21 -6.23
C VAL A 84 -2.57 -4.27 -6.87
N GLN A 85 -3.39 -3.87 -7.82
CA GLN A 85 -4.26 -4.72 -8.61
C GLN A 85 -3.89 -4.57 -10.07
N GLU A 86 -4.24 -5.54 -10.91
CA GLU A 86 -3.88 -5.62 -12.32
C GLU A 86 -2.36 -5.53 -12.60
N ALA A 87 -1.55 -5.83 -11.59
CA ALA A 87 -0.11 -5.95 -11.74
C ALA A 87 0.24 -7.24 -12.46
N ASN A 88 0.15 -7.24 -13.78
CA ASN A 88 0.15 -8.41 -14.64
C ASN A 88 1.33 -9.35 -14.38
N GLN A 89 1.03 -10.64 -14.33
CA GLN A 89 2.00 -11.70 -14.10
C GLN A 89 2.68 -12.18 -15.39
N SER A 90 2.14 -11.86 -16.55
CA SER A 90 2.76 -12.19 -17.83
C SER A 90 4.02 -11.36 -18.03
N LYS A 91 4.98 -11.91 -18.78
CA LYS A 91 6.18 -11.16 -19.13
C LYS A 91 5.84 -9.97 -20.02
N ILE A 92 6.48 -8.85 -19.75
CA ILE A 92 6.31 -7.63 -20.54
C ILE A 92 7.11 -7.80 -21.85
N TYR A 93 6.41 -7.74 -22.95
CA TYR A 93 6.96 -7.67 -24.29
C TYR A 93 6.53 -6.35 -24.92
N ALA A 94 7.30 -5.28 -24.72
CA ALA A 94 7.12 -4.07 -25.52
C ALA A 94 7.68 -4.31 -26.93
N ARG A 95 7.08 -3.68 -27.96
CA ARG A 95 7.50 -3.85 -29.37
C ARG A 95 9.00 -3.67 -29.62
N SER A 96 9.70 -2.94 -28.74
CA SER A 96 11.14 -2.66 -28.85
C SER A 96 11.97 -3.19 -27.67
N VAL A 97 11.35 -3.67 -26.58
CA VAL A 97 12.07 -4.09 -25.37
C VAL A 97 11.39 -5.30 -24.75
N ASN A 98 12.05 -6.43 -24.79
CA ASN A 98 11.66 -7.61 -24.04
C ASN A 98 12.27 -7.53 -22.65
N LEU A 99 11.50 -7.12 -21.64
CA LEU A 99 11.99 -7.07 -20.27
C LEU A 99 12.10 -8.45 -19.61
N GLY A 100 11.45 -9.46 -20.17
CA GLY A 100 11.49 -10.84 -19.65
C GLY A 100 10.91 -11.01 -18.24
N ILE A 101 10.35 -9.95 -17.66
CA ILE A 101 9.79 -9.90 -16.30
C ILE A 101 8.33 -9.45 -16.32
N ASN A 102 7.59 -9.72 -15.25
CA ASN A 102 6.20 -9.30 -15.10
C ASN A 102 6.09 -7.86 -14.57
N GLN A 103 4.87 -7.29 -14.66
CA GLN A 103 4.63 -5.89 -14.34
C GLN A 103 4.95 -5.54 -12.88
N TYR A 104 4.62 -6.41 -11.93
CA TYR A 104 4.88 -6.14 -10.50
C TYR A 104 6.37 -6.18 -10.15
N THR A 105 7.14 -7.10 -10.76
CA THR A 105 8.61 -7.13 -10.58
C THR A 105 9.27 -5.91 -11.23
N ASP A 106 8.83 -5.52 -12.41
CA ASP A 106 9.31 -4.31 -13.09
C ASP A 106 9.01 -3.07 -12.25
N LEU A 107 7.81 -2.94 -11.69
CA LEU A 107 7.47 -1.85 -10.79
C LEU A 107 8.37 -1.83 -9.53
N ARG A 108 8.54 -2.97 -8.84
CA ARG A 108 9.42 -3.07 -7.68
C ARG A 108 10.84 -2.64 -8.01
N ASN A 109 11.36 -3.11 -9.14
CA ASN A 109 12.70 -2.76 -9.59
C ASN A 109 12.83 -1.26 -9.89
N ALA A 110 11.86 -0.69 -10.60
CA ALA A 110 11.84 0.73 -10.93
C ALA A 110 11.73 1.62 -9.68
N LEU A 111 10.95 1.23 -8.68
CA LEU A 111 10.88 1.92 -7.39
C LEU A 111 12.25 1.94 -6.70
N ASN A 112 12.96 0.80 -6.69
CA ASN A 112 14.24 0.67 -6.01
C ASN A 112 15.37 1.38 -6.76
N VAL A 113 15.36 1.38 -8.09
CA VAL A 113 16.28 2.19 -8.90
C VAL A 113 16.07 3.70 -8.64
N ALA A 114 14.84 4.12 -8.36
CA ALA A 114 14.51 5.51 -8.02
C ALA A 114 14.72 5.85 -6.53
N GLY A 115 15.46 5.03 -5.78
CA GLY A 115 15.82 5.29 -4.37
C GLY A 115 14.81 4.77 -3.35
N GLY A 116 13.81 3.99 -3.76
CA GLY A 116 12.89 3.29 -2.86
C GLY A 116 13.53 2.04 -2.25
N HIS A 117 12.87 1.51 -1.21
CA HIS A 117 13.26 0.26 -0.54
C HIS A 117 12.07 -0.71 -0.51
N TYR A 118 11.54 -1.05 -1.69
CA TYR A 118 10.34 -1.86 -1.78
C TYR A 118 10.64 -3.33 -2.04
N ALA A 119 9.89 -4.20 -1.37
CA ALA A 119 9.82 -5.62 -1.63
C ALA A 119 8.37 -6.05 -1.91
N LEU A 120 8.22 -7.21 -2.54
CA LEU A 120 6.94 -7.88 -2.77
C LEU A 120 6.71 -8.92 -1.69
N THR A 121 5.46 -9.16 -1.31
CA THR A 121 5.11 -10.27 -0.42
C THR A 121 5.41 -11.61 -1.07
N ASN A 122 5.16 -11.75 -2.38
CA ASN A 122 5.53 -12.92 -3.16
C ASN A 122 5.92 -12.50 -4.59
N GLU A 123 7.07 -12.97 -5.05
CA GLU A 123 7.57 -12.72 -6.39
C GLU A 123 7.17 -13.84 -7.38
N HIS A 124 6.66 -14.97 -6.88
CA HIS A 124 6.28 -16.08 -7.73
C HIS A 124 4.97 -15.80 -8.46
N ALA A 125 4.94 -16.13 -9.73
CA ALA A 125 3.71 -16.10 -10.51
C ALA A 125 2.71 -17.15 -10.00
N TYR A 126 1.42 -16.85 -10.10
CA TYR A 126 0.32 -17.78 -9.84
C TYR A 126 0.34 -18.47 -8.46
N ASN A 127 0.96 -17.88 -7.45
CA ASN A 127 1.15 -18.51 -6.14
C ASN A 127 1.93 -19.84 -6.18
N CYS A 128 2.81 -20.00 -7.12
CA CYS A 128 3.59 -21.23 -7.27
C CYS A 128 4.83 -21.23 -6.37
N VAL A 129 5.15 -22.39 -5.80
CA VAL A 129 6.42 -22.59 -5.04
C VAL A 129 7.62 -22.46 -5.98
N LYS A 130 7.49 -22.97 -7.21
CA LYS A 130 8.52 -22.90 -8.25
C LYS A 130 7.93 -22.18 -9.47
N PRO A 131 8.50 -21.05 -9.90
CA PRO A 131 7.91 -20.21 -10.95
C PRO A 131 8.16 -20.71 -12.38
N ALA A 132 8.82 -21.85 -12.55
CA ALA A 132 9.36 -22.28 -13.84
C ALA A 132 8.30 -22.53 -14.93
N SER A 133 7.04 -22.75 -14.58
CA SER A 133 5.97 -22.97 -15.55
C SER A 133 4.59 -22.83 -14.90
N THR A 134 3.68 -22.15 -15.56
CA THR A 134 2.27 -22.09 -15.17
C THR A 134 1.58 -23.45 -15.20
N TYR A 135 2.04 -24.36 -16.03
CA TYR A 135 1.52 -25.72 -16.19
C TYR A 135 1.99 -26.67 -15.07
N LYS A 136 3.10 -26.37 -14.41
CA LYS A 136 3.67 -27.16 -13.31
C LYS A 136 3.62 -26.41 -12.00
N CYS A 137 2.69 -25.48 -11.86
CA CYS A 137 2.52 -24.70 -10.64
C CYS A 137 2.02 -25.59 -9.52
N VAL A 138 2.85 -25.81 -8.50
CA VAL A 138 2.38 -26.33 -7.23
C VAL A 138 1.83 -25.15 -6.45
N TYR A 139 0.50 -25.06 -6.32
CA TYR A 139 -0.16 -24.01 -5.57
C TYR A 139 0.31 -24.00 -4.10
N ARG A 140 0.69 -22.84 -3.65
CA ARG A 140 0.97 -22.56 -2.24
C ARG A 140 0.39 -21.21 -1.86
N ASN A 141 -0.10 -21.11 -0.65
CA ASN A 141 -0.65 -19.86 -0.12
C ASN A 141 0.48 -18.91 0.28
N GLN A 142 1.08 -18.22 -0.68
CA GLN A 142 2.31 -17.43 -0.50
C GLN A 142 2.12 -15.91 -0.61
N GLY A 143 0.89 -15.41 -0.45
CA GLY A 143 0.62 -13.97 -0.49
C GLY A 143 0.62 -13.35 -1.90
N ALA A 144 0.55 -14.16 -2.95
CA ALA A 144 0.40 -13.69 -4.30
C ALA A 144 -0.86 -14.25 -4.92
N SER A 145 -1.51 -13.49 -5.76
CA SER A 145 -2.70 -13.89 -6.49
C SER A 145 -2.64 -13.34 -7.90
N GLN A 146 -2.61 -14.14 -8.91
CA GLN A 146 -2.54 -13.73 -10.30
C GLN A 146 -1.93 -12.32 -10.51
N ASP A 147 -2.77 -11.28 -10.60
CA ASP A 147 -2.42 -9.88 -10.85
C ASP A 147 -2.49 -8.97 -9.60
N ASN A 148 -2.79 -9.51 -8.43
CA ASN A 148 -2.70 -8.77 -7.16
C ASN A 148 -1.32 -8.94 -6.53
N ARG A 149 -0.83 -7.88 -5.87
CA ARG A 149 0.42 -7.93 -5.09
C ARG A 149 0.36 -6.92 -3.95
N ILE A 150 1.12 -7.22 -2.90
CA ILE A 150 1.40 -6.27 -1.83
C ILE A 150 2.88 -5.87 -1.94
N LEU A 151 3.14 -4.58 -2.12
CA LEU A 151 4.46 -3.99 -1.99
C LEU A 151 4.59 -3.36 -0.61
N TYR A 152 5.77 -3.46 -0.02
CA TYR A 152 6.04 -2.84 1.28
C TYR A 152 7.45 -2.25 1.34
N ASN A 153 7.58 -1.15 2.06
CA ASN A 153 8.86 -0.47 2.26
C ASN A 153 9.66 -1.16 3.35
N THR A 154 10.73 -1.84 2.95
CA THR A 154 11.60 -2.58 3.86
C THR A 154 12.39 -1.69 4.82
N ALA A 155 12.49 -0.39 4.57
CA ALA A 155 13.09 0.55 5.50
C ALA A 155 12.19 0.84 6.71
N THR A 156 10.85 0.78 6.55
CA THR A 156 9.89 1.18 7.59
C THR A 156 9.15 0.02 8.23
N VAL A 157 8.91 -1.07 7.49
CA VAL A 157 8.20 -2.24 8.00
C VAL A 157 8.96 -3.55 7.74
N THR A 158 8.71 -4.54 8.60
CA THR A 158 9.17 -5.92 8.42
C THR A 158 7.96 -6.81 8.18
N MET A 159 7.97 -7.61 7.11
CA MET A 159 6.98 -8.64 6.87
C MET A 159 7.20 -9.82 7.83
N LEU A 160 6.16 -10.27 8.50
CA LEU A 160 6.19 -11.39 9.46
C LEU A 160 5.64 -12.68 8.86
N SER A 161 4.57 -12.58 8.10
CA SER A 161 3.94 -13.69 7.39
C SER A 161 3.07 -13.18 6.26
N GLN A 162 2.75 -14.05 5.33
CA GLN A 162 1.93 -13.72 4.15
C GLN A 162 1.13 -14.93 3.69
N GLY A 163 0.14 -14.69 2.85
CA GLY A 163 -0.63 -15.73 2.20
C GLY A 163 -1.65 -15.18 1.22
N SER A 164 -2.33 -16.08 0.53
CA SER A 164 -3.48 -15.76 -0.31
C SER A 164 -4.55 -16.84 -0.19
N VAL A 165 -5.81 -16.45 -0.37
CA VAL A 165 -6.95 -17.35 -0.38
C VAL A 165 -7.71 -17.12 -1.68
N LYS A 166 -7.86 -18.18 -2.49
CA LYS A 166 -8.76 -18.13 -3.63
C LYS A 166 -10.20 -18.03 -3.12
N TYR A 167 -10.96 -17.07 -3.64
CA TYR A 167 -12.38 -17.01 -3.31
C TYR A 167 -13.11 -18.26 -3.82
N ARG A 168 -14.09 -18.73 -3.09
CA ARG A 168 -14.94 -19.84 -3.51
C ARG A 168 -15.89 -19.40 -4.62
N THR A 169 -16.39 -18.16 -4.51
CA THR A 169 -17.26 -17.56 -5.51
C THR A 169 -16.41 -17.02 -6.64
N GLN A 170 -16.62 -17.51 -7.85
CA GLN A 170 -15.86 -17.13 -9.06
C GLN A 170 -16.81 -16.98 -10.23
N THR A 171 -16.50 -16.09 -11.16
CA THR A 171 -17.18 -16.02 -12.45
C THR A 171 -16.53 -16.99 -13.43
N ALA A 172 -17.31 -17.91 -13.98
CA ALA A 172 -16.82 -18.92 -14.93
C ALA A 172 -16.16 -18.27 -16.15
N GLY A 173 -15.05 -18.85 -16.61
CA GLY A 173 -14.31 -18.37 -17.79
C GLY A 173 -13.56 -17.05 -17.59
N LYS A 174 -13.49 -16.53 -16.35
CA LYS A 174 -12.74 -15.32 -16.01
C LYS A 174 -11.55 -15.63 -15.11
N ASN A 175 -10.63 -14.68 -15.00
CA ASN A 175 -9.47 -14.79 -14.11
C ASN A 175 -9.93 -15.00 -12.65
N ALA A 176 -9.31 -15.96 -11.98
CA ALA A 176 -9.63 -16.27 -10.60
C ALA A 176 -9.29 -15.08 -9.67
N ARG A 177 -10.18 -14.80 -8.74
CA ARG A 177 -10.04 -13.74 -7.76
C ARG A 177 -9.58 -14.30 -6.41
N TYR A 178 -8.81 -13.49 -5.69
CA TYR A 178 -8.12 -13.89 -4.47
C TYR A 178 -8.21 -12.80 -3.41
N PHE A 179 -8.16 -13.25 -2.15
CA PHE A 179 -7.86 -12.45 -0.98
C PHE A 179 -6.38 -12.63 -0.65
N GLU A 180 -5.60 -11.59 -0.77
CA GLU A 180 -4.18 -11.57 -0.49
C GLU A 180 -3.91 -10.88 0.84
N TRP A 181 -2.96 -11.37 1.65
CA TRP A 181 -2.71 -10.81 2.97
C TRP A 181 -1.26 -10.93 3.41
N ALA A 182 -0.87 -10.04 4.32
CA ALA A 182 0.38 -10.14 5.06
C ALA A 182 0.25 -9.54 6.46
N LYS A 183 1.11 -9.99 7.38
CA LYS A 183 1.28 -9.40 8.71
C LYS A 183 2.61 -8.66 8.73
N PHE A 184 2.60 -7.47 9.26
CA PHE A 184 3.76 -6.58 9.32
C PHE A 184 4.05 -6.12 10.74
N LYS A 185 5.32 -5.72 10.95
CA LYS A 185 5.80 -5.00 12.13
C LYS A 185 6.40 -3.67 11.69
N VAL A 186 5.95 -2.57 12.27
CA VAL A 186 6.54 -1.23 12.11
C VAL A 186 7.90 -1.23 12.81
N LYS A 187 8.97 -0.90 12.10
CA LYS A 187 10.33 -0.97 12.66
C LYS A 187 10.55 0.03 13.78
N ALA A 188 10.04 1.25 13.62
CA ALA A 188 10.24 2.33 14.58
C ALA A 188 9.56 2.09 15.94
N THR A 189 8.40 1.41 15.98
CA THR A 189 7.59 1.25 17.19
C THR A 189 7.41 -0.19 17.63
N GLY A 190 7.74 -1.17 16.80
CA GLY A 190 7.44 -2.58 17.04
C GLY A 190 5.97 -2.97 16.90
N LYS A 191 5.08 -2.01 16.66
CA LYS A 191 3.64 -2.25 16.46
C LYS A 191 3.40 -3.18 15.29
N ARG A 192 2.43 -4.08 15.43
CA ARG A 192 2.09 -5.07 14.41
C ARG A 192 0.71 -4.80 13.85
N PHE A 193 0.49 -5.15 12.57
CA PHE A 193 -0.80 -5.02 11.91
C PHE A 193 -0.98 -6.09 10.84
N PHE A 194 -2.23 -6.31 10.49
CA PHE A 194 -2.65 -7.16 9.38
C PHE A 194 -3.01 -6.26 8.19
N PHE A 195 -2.53 -6.61 7.01
CA PHE A 195 -2.84 -5.93 5.77
C PHE A 195 -3.40 -6.91 4.75
N SER A 196 -4.47 -6.54 4.05
CA SER A 196 -5.00 -7.34 2.95
C SER A 196 -5.23 -6.51 1.70
N ASN A 197 -5.16 -7.17 0.55
CA ASN A 197 -5.37 -6.63 -0.78
C ASN A 197 -6.31 -7.53 -1.58
N THR A 198 -7.24 -6.94 -2.32
CA THR A 198 -8.17 -7.66 -3.17
C THR A 198 -8.45 -6.93 -4.47
N HIS A 199 -8.91 -7.68 -5.47
CA HIS A 199 -9.54 -7.14 -6.68
C HIS A 199 -10.78 -8.00 -6.96
N LEU A 200 -11.97 -7.46 -6.66
CA LEU A 200 -13.22 -8.18 -6.79
C LEU A 200 -13.69 -8.25 -8.23
N ASP A 201 -14.57 -9.19 -8.50
CA ASP A 201 -15.07 -9.48 -9.85
C ASP A 201 -15.75 -8.26 -10.51
N PRO A 202 -15.31 -7.81 -11.70
CA PRO A 202 -15.92 -6.70 -12.40
C PRO A 202 -17.19 -7.08 -13.17
N TYR A 203 -17.40 -8.38 -13.46
CA TYR A 203 -18.42 -8.82 -14.42
C TYR A 203 -19.76 -9.15 -13.75
N SER A 204 -19.72 -9.81 -12.60
CA SER A 204 -20.93 -10.31 -11.92
C SER A 204 -21.14 -9.65 -10.57
N ALA A 205 -22.24 -8.90 -10.43
CA ALA A 205 -22.63 -8.34 -9.13
C ALA A 205 -22.96 -9.43 -8.08
N ALA A 206 -23.43 -10.59 -8.53
CA ALA A 206 -23.70 -11.73 -7.64
C ALA A 206 -22.38 -12.31 -7.10
N THR A 207 -21.40 -12.56 -7.98
CA THR A 207 -20.04 -12.99 -7.61
C THR A 207 -19.42 -12.00 -6.65
N ARG A 208 -19.40 -10.70 -7.00
CA ARG A 208 -18.85 -9.64 -6.14
C ARG A 208 -19.46 -9.62 -4.74
N ARG A 209 -20.77 -9.86 -4.61
CA ARG A 209 -21.41 -9.96 -3.27
C ARG A 209 -20.88 -11.13 -2.46
N GLY A 210 -20.68 -12.29 -3.09
CA GLY A 210 -20.05 -13.44 -2.44
C GLY A 210 -18.61 -13.15 -2.00
N GLU A 211 -17.84 -12.52 -2.89
CA GLU A 211 -16.46 -12.11 -2.60
C GLU A 211 -16.36 -11.08 -1.45
N TRP A 212 -17.31 -10.12 -1.36
CA TRP A 212 -17.41 -9.23 -0.20
C TRP A 212 -17.60 -10.00 1.13
N ASP A 213 -18.49 -10.98 1.16
CA ASP A 213 -18.68 -11.83 2.34
C ASP A 213 -17.41 -12.62 2.68
N GLU A 214 -16.69 -13.09 1.65
CA GLU A 214 -15.41 -13.80 1.83
C GLU A 214 -14.26 -12.88 2.27
N VAL A 215 -14.23 -11.62 1.85
CA VAL A 215 -13.28 -10.62 2.40
C VAL A 215 -13.45 -10.51 3.91
N ILE A 216 -14.69 -10.34 4.38
CA ILE A 216 -15.00 -10.25 5.82
C ILE A 216 -14.57 -11.51 6.55
N ALA A 217 -14.98 -12.67 6.02
CA ALA A 217 -14.70 -13.97 6.65
C ALA A 217 -13.19 -14.27 6.72
N ASN A 218 -12.46 -14.02 5.63
CA ASN A 218 -11.02 -14.24 5.59
C ASN A 218 -10.27 -13.24 6.50
N THR A 219 -10.69 -11.98 6.53
CA THR A 219 -10.11 -11.00 7.45
C THR A 219 -10.29 -11.47 8.89
N ASN A 220 -11.51 -11.81 9.31
CA ASN A 220 -11.80 -12.26 10.68
C ASN A 220 -11.00 -13.51 11.08
N ARG A 221 -10.82 -14.44 10.15
CA ARG A 221 -10.08 -15.68 10.40
C ARG A 221 -8.56 -15.48 10.49
N LEU A 222 -7.99 -14.51 9.74
CA LEU A 222 -6.54 -14.43 9.51
C LEU A 222 -5.85 -13.36 10.34
N HIS A 223 -6.53 -12.27 10.72
CA HIS A 223 -5.88 -11.16 11.43
C HIS A 223 -5.45 -11.53 12.86
N GLY A 224 -6.13 -12.48 13.50
CA GLY A 224 -5.94 -12.77 14.94
C GLY A 224 -6.41 -11.58 15.78
N SER A 225 -5.53 -11.05 16.62
CA SER A 225 -5.80 -9.85 17.43
C SER A 225 -5.19 -8.56 16.83
N LEU A 226 -4.61 -8.63 15.64
CA LEU A 226 -3.93 -7.49 15.04
C LEU A 226 -4.93 -6.47 14.49
N PRO A 227 -4.64 -5.16 14.59
CA PRO A 227 -5.38 -4.16 13.85
C PRO A 227 -5.28 -4.41 12.35
N VAL A 228 -6.39 -4.19 11.66
CA VAL A 228 -6.58 -4.53 10.25
C VAL A 228 -6.54 -3.29 9.39
N ILE A 229 -5.86 -3.40 8.26
CA ILE A 229 -5.98 -2.52 7.10
C ILE A 229 -6.30 -3.40 5.90
N SER A 230 -7.42 -3.15 5.21
CA SER A 230 -7.85 -3.91 4.03
C SER A 230 -8.05 -2.94 2.86
N VAL A 231 -7.35 -3.18 1.76
CA VAL A 231 -7.41 -2.31 0.58
C VAL A 231 -7.79 -3.12 -0.67
N GLY A 232 -8.14 -2.41 -1.73
CA GLY A 232 -8.36 -3.06 -3.03
C GLY A 232 -9.26 -2.27 -3.96
N ASP A 233 -9.30 -2.77 -5.20
CA ASP A 233 -10.36 -2.47 -6.16
C ASP A 233 -11.54 -3.43 -5.89
N TYR A 234 -12.57 -2.89 -5.28
CA TYR A 234 -13.76 -3.66 -4.93
C TYR A 234 -14.78 -3.73 -6.08
N ASN A 235 -14.50 -3.10 -7.20
CA ASN A 235 -15.44 -2.97 -8.33
C ASN A 235 -16.85 -2.58 -7.89
N THR A 236 -16.94 -1.85 -6.77
CA THR A 236 -18.17 -1.46 -6.10
C THR A 236 -18.11 0.02 -5.81
N SER A 237 -18.92 0.79 -6.52
CA SER A 237 -19.07 2.22 -6.28
C SER A 237 -19.53 2.51 -4.85
N LYS A 238 -19.00 3.58 -4.25
CA LYS A 238 -19.46 4.09 -2.95
C LYS A 238 -20.96 4.40 -2.91
N PHE A 239 -21.56 4.61 -4.05
CA PHE A 239 -23.01 4.91 -4.21
C PHE A 239 -23.84 3.71 -4.70
N ALA A 240 -23.23 2.55 -4.94
CA ALA A 240 -23.97 1.36 -5.32
C ALA A 240 -24.91 0.91 -4.19
N GLY A 241 -26.14 0.52 -4.54
CA GLY A 241 -27.13 0.12 -3.54
C GLY A 241 -26.67 -1.03 -2.63
N TYR A 242 -25.90 -1.98 -3.16
CA TYR A 242 -25.36 -3.06 -2.33
C TYR A 242 -24.13 -2.64 -1.50
N ALA A 243 -23.41 -1.56 -1.82
CA ALA A 243 -22.41 -1.00 -0.93
C ALA A 243 -23.04 -0.60 0.41
N ALA A 244 -24.22 -0.02 0.40
CA ALA A 244 -24.98 0.30 1.61
C ALA A 244 -25.27 -0.93 2.49
N ARG A 245 -25.33 -2.13 1.88
CA ARG A 245 -25.50 -3.40 2.60
C ARG A 245 -24.18 -3.91 3.21
N TYR A 246 -23.07 -3.82 2.46
CA TYR A 246 -21.80 -4.42 2.88
C TYR A 246 -21.00 -3.53 3.82
N LEU A 247 -21.08 -2.22 3.69
CA LEU A 247 -20.37 -1.30 4.59
C LEU A 247 -20.80 -1.42 6.05
N PRO A 248 -22.09 -1.56 6.39
CA PRO A 248 -22.49 -1.89 7.77
C PRO A 248 -21.98 -3.26 8.23
N LYS A 249 -21.90 -4.27 7.36
CA LYS A 249 -21.32 -5.58 7.71
C LYS A 249 -19.83 -5.45 8.05
N MET A 250 -19.05 -4.76 7.21
CA MET A 250 -17.64 -4.46 7.48
C MET A 250 -17.48 -3.75 8.82
N LYS A 251 -18.27 -2.70 9.07
CA LYS A 251 -18.23 -1.94 10.32
C LYS A 251 -18.55 -2.80 11.55
N ARG A 252 -19.58 -3.66 11.46
CA ARG A 252 -19.91 -4.60 12.56
C ARG A 252 -18.83 -5.65 12.78
N ALA A 253 -18.13 -6.06 11.73
CA ALA A 253 -16.97 -6.94 11.83
C ALA A 253 -15.72 -6.25 12.41
N GLY A 254 -15.80 -4.95 12.71
CA GLY A 254 -14.72 -4.18 13.31
C GLY A 254 -13.92 -3.30 12.34
N TYR A 255 -14.31 -3.25 11.06
CA TYR A 255 -13.55 -2.56 9.99
C TYR A 255 -14.42 -1.49 9.32
N GLY A 256 -14.09 -0.22 9.49
CA GLY A 256 -14.79 0.88 8.84
C GLY A 256 -14.05 1.43 7.62
N ASP A 257 -14.80 1.95 6.65
CA ASP A 257 -14.21 2.76 5.59
C ASP A 257 -13.44 3.95 6.20
N VAL A 258 -12.20 4.14 5.79
CA VAL A 258 -11.36 5.22 6.32
C VAL A 258 -11.80 6.61 5.87
N LEU A 259 -12.48 6.71 4.73
CA LEU A 259 -13.12 7.97 4.31
C LEU A 259 -14.44 8.22 5.05
N ASN A 260 -15.16 7.16 5.39
CA ASN A 260 -16.51 7.16 5.95
C ASN A 260 -17.62 7.18 4.88
N GLN A 261 -18.38 6.10 4.78
CA GLN A 261 -19.51 5.98 3.85
C GLN A 261 -20.57 7.06 4.05
N GLN A 262 -20.89 7.42 5.29
CA GLN A 262 -21.88 8.46 5.56
C GLN A 262 -21.47 9.81 4.98
N TYR A 263 -20.19 10.11 4.97
CA TYR A 263 -19.66 11.29 4.31
C TYR A 263 -19.86 11.23 2.80
N ALA A 264 -19.72 10.05 2.20
CA ALA A 264 -19.94 9.84 0.78
C ALA A 264 -21.42 10.00 0.36
N GLN A 265 -22.35 9.54 1.19
CA GLN A 265 -23.77 9.47 0.87
C GLN A 265 -24.58 10.69 1.33
N THR A 266 -24.11 11.42 2.31
CA THR A 266 -24.84 12.56 2.89
C THR A 266 -23.98 13.81 2.96
N VAL A 267 -24.58 14.95 2.70
CA VAL A 267 -23.92 16.26 2.60
C VAL A 267 -23.27 16.72 3.91
N VAL A 268 -23.57 16.09 5.04
CA VAL A 268 -23.39 16.71 6.36
C VAL A 268 -22.58 15.88 7.31
N LYS A 269 -21.70 15.07 6.90
CA LYS A 269 -21.01 14.26 7.90
C LYS A 269 -19.51 14.50 7.88
N THR A 270 -18.94 14.57 9.05
CA THR A 270 -17.50 14.62 9.23
C THR A 270 -16.90 13.33 8.66
N PRO A 271 -15.90 13.41 7.78
CA PRO A 271 -15.18 12.22 7.35
C PRO A 271 -14.47 11.57 8.56
N ARG A 272 -14.22 10.27 8.47
CA ARG A 272 -13.40 9.59 9.48
C ARG A 272 -11.96 10.10 9.47
N ALA A 273 -11.43 10.39 8.28
CA ALA A 273 -10.11 11.01 8.13
C ALA A 273 -10.16 12.49 8.58
N GLU A 274 -9.19 12.90 9.39
CA GLU A 274 -9.05 14.28 9.84
C GLU A 274 -8.81 15.25 8.70
N ARG A 275 -8.09 14.80 7.67
CA ARG A 275 -7.87 15.53 6.43
C ARG A 275 -8.26 14.69 5.21
N VAL A 276 -9.07 15.25 4.34
CA VAL A 276 -9.45 14.66 3.06
C VAL A 276 -8.93 15.54 1.92
N THR A 277 -8.12 14.95 1.04
CA THR A 277 -7.56 15.67 -0.11
C THR A 277 -8.11 15.06 -1.40
N ARG A 278 -8.70 15.89 -2.25
CA ARG A 278 -9.30 15.51 -3.53
C ARG A 278 -10.33 14.38 -3.42
N GLY A 279 -11.07 14.31 -2.30
CA GLY A 279 -12.07 13.29 -2.06
C GLY A 279 -13.23 13.30 -3.08
N TRP A 280 -13.44 14.42 -3.77
CA TRP A 280 -14.44 14.57 -4.82
C TRP A 280 -14.04 13.95 -6.16
N ILE A 281 -12.75 13.59 -6.35
CA ILE A 281 -12.27 12.93 -7.57
C ILE A 281 -12.53 11.43 -7.45
N ASN A 282 -13.01 10.84 -8.56
CA ASN A 282 -13.22 9.40 -8.65
C ASN A 282 -11.88 8.65 -8.62
N SER A 283 -11.84 7.50 -7.96
CA SER A 283 -10.69 6.62 -8.04
C SER A 283 -10.55 5.95 -9.41
N TYR A 284 -11.64 5.67 -10.13
CA TYR A 284 -11.63 5.19 -11.51
C TYR A 284 -11.76 6.36 -12.49
N ASN A 285 -10.87 6.48 -13.46
CA ASN A 285 -10.82 7.58 -14.44
C ASN A 285 -10.92 7.11 -15.90
N ALA A 286 -10.80 5.82 -16.19
CA ALA A 286 -10.85 5.22 -17.54
C ALA A 286 -9.91 5.91 -18.54
N PHE A 287 -8.70 6.28 -18.12
CA PHE A 287 -7.76 7.08 -18.90
C PHE A 287 -8.32 8.40 -19.44
N ARG A 288 -9.27 9.02 -18.74
CA ARG A 288 -9.81 10.34 -19.08
C ARG A 288 -9.17 11.42 -18.22
N ARG A 289 -8.79 12.52 -18.85
CA ARG A 289 -8.16 13.65 -18.15
C ARG A 289 -9.15 14.50 -17.38
N ASP A 290 -10.38 14.61 -17.87
CA ASP A 290 -11.41 15.38 -17.18
C ASP A 290 -11.87 14.63 -15.93
N VAL A 291 -11.49 15.15 -14.77
CA VAL A 291 -11.81 14.51 -13.47
C VAL A 291 -13.28 14.57 -13.12
N ARG A 292 -14.09 15.39 -13.83
CA ARG A 292 -15.54 15.47 -13.63
C ARG A 292 -16.27 14.28 -14.24
N HIS A 293 -15.65 13.59 -15.20
CA HIS A 293 -16.34 12.60 -16.03
C HIS A 293 -16.99 11.48 -15.22
N TYR A 294 -16.34 10.98 -14.16
CA TYR A 294 -16.89 9.98 -13.25
C TYR A 294 -17.07 10.50 -11.83
N SER A 295 -16.92 11.80 -11.63
CA SER A 295 -17.03 12.41 -10.32
C SER A 295 -18.43 12.90 -10.08
N TYR A 296 -19.00 12.53 -8.94
CA TYR A 296 -20.22 13.17 -8.46
C TYR A 296 -19.86 14.54 -7.85
N ALA A 297 -19.41 15.45 -8.70
CA ALA A 297 -19.05 16.81 -8.31
C ALA A 297 -20.27 17.69 -7.99
N SER A 298 -21.43 17.10 -7.70
CA SER A 298 -22.58 17.88 -7.28
C SER A 298 -22.37 18.37 -5.84
N ALA A 299 -22.98 19.50 -5.49
CA ALA A 299 -23.03 20.00 -4.12
C ALA A 299 -23.58 18.97 -3.12
N ARG A 300 -24.21 17.92 -3.59
CA ARG A 300 -24.80 16.82 -2.84
C ARG A 300 -23.77 15.77 -2.40
N HIS A 301 -22.66 15.60 -3.11
CA HIS A 301 -21.66 14.58 -2.84
C HIS A 301 -20.28 15.21 -2.80
N LYS A 302 -19.67 15.22 -1.61
CA LYS A 302 -18.32 15.75 -1.38
C LYS A 302 -17.24 14.75 -1.75
N VAL A 303 -17.59 13.58 -2.25
CA VAL A 303 -16.68 12.51 -2.64
C VAL A 303 -17.00 11.98 -4.03
N GLY A 304 -15.96 11.52 -4.73
CA GLY A 304 -16.08 10.88 -6.02
C GLY A 304 -16.71 9.48 -5.92
N ASN A 305 -17.12 8.94 -7.06
CA ASN A 305 -17.67 7.60 -7.15
C ASN A 305 -16.55 6.55 -7.15
N GLY A 306 -15.80 6.49 -6.06
CA GLY A 306 -14.67 5.59 -5.95
C GLY A 306 -15.09 4.11 -5.86
N ILE A 307 -14.32 3.25 -6.51
CA ILE A 307 -14.42 1.78 -6.42
C ILE A 307 -13.22 1.16 -5.71
N ASP A 308 -12.18 1.95 -5.51
CA ASP A 308 -11.01 1.58 -4.69
C ASP A 308 -11.25 2.00 -3.24
N TRP A 309 -11.07 1.05 -2.33
CA TRP A 309 -11.41 1.22 -0.93
C TRP A 309 -10.22 0.98 -0.02
N ILE A 310 -10.23 1.68 1.11
CA ILE A 310 -9.37 1.39 2.26
C ILE A 310 -10.27 1.25 3.48
N PHE A 311 -10.24 0.07 4.10
CA PHE A 311 -10.90 -0.22 5.37
C PHE A 311 -9.86 -0.34 6.46
N ALA A 312 -10.22 0.03 7.67
CA ALA A 312 -9.35 -0.15 8.83
C ALA A 312 -10.16 -0.44 10.09
N THR A 313 -9.54 -1.13 11.06
CA THR A 313 -10.11 -1.33 12.39
C THR A 313 -10.74 -0.04 12.91
N ASN A 314 -11.96 -0.13 13.43
CA ASN A 314 -12.77 1.04 13.79
C ASN A 314 -12.09 1.98 14.80
N SER A 315 -11.27 1.44 15.71
CA SER A 315 -10.56 2.21 16.74
C SER A 315 -9.31 2.93 16.23
N LEU A 316 -8.80 2.62 15.03
CA LEU A 316 -7.64 3.31 14.50
C LEU A 316 -7.98 4.75 14.11
N ARG A 317 -7.15 5.67 14.52
CA ARG A 317 -7.20 7.07 14.12
C ARG A 317 -6.74 7.21 12.68
N VAL A 318 -7.49 7.93 11.86
CA VAL A 318 -7.18 8.19 10.45
C VAL A 318 -6.81 9.65 10.31
N LYS A 319 -5.54 9.97 10.10
CA LYS A 319 -5.06 11.34 9.93
C LYS A 319 -5.41 11.90 8.56
N GLU A 320 -5.31 11.07 7.53
CA GLU A 320 -5.48 11.54 6.16
C GLU A 320 -6.04 10.46 5.25
N TRP A 321 -6.88 10.89 4.32
CA TRP A 321 -7.28 10.12 3.15
C TRP A 321 -7.16 10.99 1.91
N SER A 322 -6.68 10.45 0.78
CA SER A 322 -6.57 11.23 -0.45
C SER A 322 -6.64 10.39 -1.73
N VAL A 323 -7.15 11.02 -2.80
CA VAL A 323 -6.92 10.60 -4.18
C VAL A 323 -5.69 11.33 -4.70
N VAL A 324 -4.70 10.56 -5.16
CA VAL A 324 -3.42 11.08 -5.65
C VAL A 324 -3.48 11.23 -7.16
N THR A 325 -3.52 12.46 -7.64
CA THR A 325 -3.53 12.77 -9.07
C THR A 325 -2.95 14.17 -9.28
N ASN A 326 -2.29 14.37 -10.42
CA ASN A 326 -1.78 15.67 -10.83
C ASN A 326 -2.85 16.45 -11.60
N VAL A 327 -3.83 17.01 -10.89
CA VAL A 327 -4.93 17.75 -11.46
C VAL A 327 -4.68 19.25 -11.41
N ASP A 328 -4.88 19.92 -12.53
CA ASP A 328 -5.03 21.36 -12.61
C ASP A 328 -6.43 21.75 -12.12
N LEU A 329 -6.48 22.49 -11.02
CA LEU A 329 -7.75 22.87 -10.38
C LEU A 329 -8.53 23.94 -11.16
N THR A 330 -7.90 24.64 -12.09
CA THR A 330 -8.58 25.62 -12.96
C THR A 330 -9.32 24.93 -14.10
N THR A 331 -8.63 24.01 -14.78
CA THR A 331 -9.20 23.30 -15.94
C THR A 331 -9.91 22.00 -15.55
N LEU A 332 -9.71 21.51 -14.32
CA LEU A 332 -10.19 20.22 -13.81
C LEU A 332 -9.71 19.03 -14.66
N ARG A 333 -8.50 19.15 -15.22
CA ARG A 333 -7.88 18.12 -16.05
C ARG A 333 -6.58 17.61 -15.46
N VAL A 334 -6.37 16.31 -15.55
CA VAL A 334 -5.11 15.69 -15.17
C VAL A 334 -4.00 16.11 -16.13
N GLN A 335 -2.89 16.55 -15.58
CA GLN A 335 -1.70 16.96 -16.31
C GLN A 335 -0.69 15.82 -16.45
N GLY A 336 0.10 15.86 -17.53
CA GLY A 336 1.13 14.83 -17.80
C GLY A 336 0.55 13.49 -18.28
N VAL A 337 1.29 12.41 -18.10
CA VAL A 337 0.86 11.06 -18.44
C VAL A 337 -0.05 10.52 -17.33
N LEU A 338 -1.20 9.96 -17.70
CA LEU A 338 -2.06 9.24 -16.78
C LEU A 338 -1.36 7.93 -16.35
N PRO A 339 -1.19 7.70 -15.05
CA PRO A 339 -0.45 6.52 -14.57
C PRO A 339 -1.23 5.21 -14.75
N SER A 340 -2.55 5.28 -14.66
CA SER A 340 -3.50 4.17 -14.78
C SER A 340 -4.88 4.71 -15.13
N ASP A 341 -5.82 3.85 -15.49
CA ASP A 341 -7.26 4.13 -15.53
C ASP A 341 -7.87 4.25 -14.12
N HIS A 342 -7.07 4.02 -13.09
CA HIS A 342 -7.36 4.34 -11.70
C HIS A 342 -6.40 5.40 -11.16
N ASN A 343 -6.84 6.11 -10.15
CA ASN A 343 -6.02 6.99 -9.33
C ASN A 343 -5.59 6.26 -8.05
N LEU A 344 -4.35 6.44 -7.65
CA LEU A 344 -3.88 5.94 -6.35
C LEU A 344 -4.73 6.54 -5.23
N VAL A 345 -5.31 5.68 -4.40
CA VAL A 345 -5.98 6.07 -3.15
C VAL A 345 -5.05 5.76 -1.98
N ARG A 346 -4.89 6.70 -1.07
CA ARG A 346 -4.02 6.50 0.09
C ARG A 346 -4.65 6.98 1.39
N ALA A 347 -4.17 6.43 2.51
CA ALA A 347 -4.50 6.88 3.85
C ALA A 347 -3.27 6.88 4.77
N THR A 348 -3.27 7.77 5.76
CA THR A 348 -2.32 7.76 6.88
C THR A 348 -3.09 7.40 8.14
N LEU A 349 -2.69 6.31 8.79
CA LEU A 349 -3.28 5.81 10.02
C LEU A 349 -2.26 5.82 11.16
N VAL A 350 -2.76 5.98 12.35
CA VAL A 350 -1.98 5.91 13.59
C VAL A 350 -2.13 4.50 14.17
N LEU A 351 -1.01 3.77 14.29
CA LEU A 351 -0.92 2.44 14.89
C LEU A 351 -0.41 2.52 16.33
#